data_5e60558bd510d8a192fecbb8831ff454
#
_entry.id   5e60558bd510d8a192fecbb8831ff454
#
_cell.length_a   1.000
_cell.length_b   1.000
_cell.length_c   1.000
_cell.angle_alpha   90.00
_cell.angle_beta   90.00
_cell.angle_gamma   90.00
#
_symmetry.space_group_name_H-M   'P 1'
#
loop_
_entity.id
_entity.type
_entity.pdbx_description
1 polymer ?
#
loop_
_entity_poly.entity_id
_entity_poly.type
_entity_poly.pdbx_seq_one_letter_code
_entity_poly.pdbx_strand_id
1 'polypeptide(L)'
;MIVPVSPVLPVVQKGFRMQHPGKLLGIFLLFGCLVIASAAKAEAVPASGTMEVLFTPWDDAEGAIVRALAKARHSIHVQAYLLTSRPIGNALLDARARGVVVEILADYALLKNGQNSQIPQLAAAGIPVWLETRYAVAHNKIMLIDATDADGAVITGSYNFTWSAQARNAENLLILRGNRPMQRRYLSNWRRHRAEAQPYAAQPTNADGTSP
;
A
#
# COMPACT_ATOMS: atom_id res chain seq x y z
N MET A 1 -24.35 -28.74 -13.08
CA MET A 1 -25.15 -28.88 -11.86
C MET A 1 -25.50 -27.49 -11.41
N ILE A 2 -26.74 -27.05 -11.69
CA ILE A 2 -27.22 -25.66 -11.47
C ILE A 2 -27.92 -25.68 -10.12
N VAL A 3 -27.47 -24.84 -9.18
CA VAL A 3 -28.11 -24.70 -7.85
C VAL A 3 -29.21 -23.64 -7.98
N PRO A 4 -30.48 -23.93 -7.57
CA PRO A 4 -31.56 -22.95 -7.67
C PRO A 4 -31.48 -21.91 -6.53
N VAL A 5 -31.76 -20.65 -6.89
CA VAL A 5 -31.91 -19.52 -5.98
C VAL A 5 -33.32 -19.52 -5.40
N SER A 6 -33.42 -19.49 -4.07
CA SER A 6 -34.72 -19.42 -3.36
C SER A 6 -35.28 -18.00 -3.40
N PRO A 7 -36.62 -17.82 -3.51
CA PRO A 7 -37.24 -16.50 -3.53
C PRO A 7 -37.39 -15.88 -2.15
N VAL A 8 -37.11 -14.56 -2.08
CA VAL A 8 -37.30 -13.73 -0.88
C VAL A 8 -38.79 -13.39 -0.71
N LEU A 9 -39.37 -13.69 0.45
CA LEU A 9 -40.75 -13.35 0.81
C LEU A 9 -40.85 -11.85 1.22
N PRO A 10 -41.97 -11.18 0.90
CA PRO A 10 -42.16 -9.79 1.26
C PRO A 10 -42.55 -9.63 2.73
N VAL A 11 -41.95 -8.63 3.40
CA VAL A 11 -42.27 -8.20 4.78
C VAL A 11 -43.55 -7.37 4.76
N VAL A 12 -44.57 -7.84 5.47
CA VAL A 12 -45.85 -7.14 5.70
C VAL A 12 -45.62 -6.09 6.81
N GLN A 13 -45.74 -4.79 6.47
CA GLN A 13 -45.77 -3.70 7.45
C GLN A 13 -47.20 -3.58 8.04
N LYS A 14 -47.32 -3.77 9.35
CA LYS A 14 -48.54 -3.41 10.10
C LYS A 14 -48.56 -1.91 10.37
N GLY A 15 -49.58 -1.24 9.86
CA GLY A 15 -49.82 0.16 10.11
C GLY A 15 -50.19 0.48 11.55
N PHE A 16 -49.53 1.44 12.14
CA PHE A 16 -49.88 2.01 13.46
C PHE A 16 -50.59 3.34 13.24
N ARG A 17 -51.86 3.39 13.71
CA ARG A 17 -52.75 4.57 13.60
C ARG A 17 -52.55 5.44 14.84
N MET A 18 -51.96 6.62 14.71
CA MET A 18 -51.89 7.60 15.80
C MET A 18 -52.94 8.69 15.61
N GLN A 19 -53.69 8.94 16.69
CA GLN A 19 -54.66 10.07 16.85
C GLN A 19 -53.88 11.34 17.21
N HIS A 20 -54.30 12.47 16.62
CA HIS A 20 -53.85 13.83 17.00
C HIS A 20 -54.53 14.29 18.29
N PRO A 21 -53.92 15.19 19.12
CA PRO A 21 -54.03 16.60 18.83
C PRO A 21 -52.81 17.48 19.25
N GLY A 22 -52.71 18.66 18.71
CA GLY A 22 -51.99 19.77 19.31
C GLY A 22 -50.93 20.43 18.40
N LYS A 23 -51.30 21.60 17.87
CA LYS A 23 -50.46 22.51 17.10
C LYS A 23 -49.28 23.01 17.92
N LEU A 24 -48.07 22.75 17.48
CA LEU A 24 -46.90 23.58 17.73
C LEU A 24 -46.04 23.59 16.47
N LEU A 25 -45.99 24.79 15.86
CA LEU A 25 -45.25 25.08 14.64
C LEU A 25 -43.76 25.21 15.00
N GLY A 26 -43.04 24.11 14.98
CA GLY A 26 -41.59 24.11 15.11
C GLY A 26 -40.96 23.94 13.73
N ILE A 27 -40.41 25.04 13.20
CA ILE A 27 -39.61 24.98 11.95
C ILE A 27 -38.30 24.27 12.27
N PHE A 28 -38.23 22.96 12.01
CA PHE A 28 -36.96 22.23 11.95
C PHE A 28 -36.34 22.46 10.58
N LEU A 29 -35.39 23.40 10.52
CA LEU A 29 -34.45 23.50 9.40
C LEU A 29 -33.57 22.23 9.42
N LEU A 30 -33.98 21.21 8.66
CA LEU A 30 -33.12 20.08 8.31
C LEU A 30 -32.00 20.60 7.40
N PHE A 31 -30.87 20.94 7.98
CA PHE A 31 -29.61 21.06 7.25
C PHE A 31 -29.18 19.65 6.82
N GLY A 32 -29.72 19.23 5.69
CA GLY A 32 -29.26 18.03 5.00
C GLY A 32 -27.83 18.27 4.53
N CYS A 33 -26.85 17.82 5.31
CA CYS A 33 -25.47 17.75 4.84
C CYS A 33 -25.41 16.74 3.68
N LEU A 34 -25.57 17.23 2.44
CA LEU A 34 -25.40 16.42 1.24
C LEU A 34 -23.90 16.09 1.12
N VAL A 35 -23.49 14.97 1.70
CA VAL A 35 -22.17 14.41 1.45
C VAL A 35 -22.15 13.93 0.01
N ILE A 36 -21.73 14.82 -0.90
CA ILE A 36 -21.42 14.45 -2.27
C ILE A 36 -20.18 13.56 -2.18
N ALA A 37 -20.39 12.25 -2.16
CA ALA A 37 -19.32 11.28 -2.37
C ALA A 37 -18.78 11.51 -3.80
N SER A 38 -17.74 12.33 -3.92
CA SER A 38 -17.03 12.51 -5.17
C SER A 38 -16.40 11.17 -5.53
N ALA A 39 -17.00 10.45 -6.47
CA ALA A 39 -16.38 9.28 -7.05
C ALA A 39 -15.03 9.71 -7.64
N ALA A 40 -13.95 9.21 -7.06
CA ALA A 40 -12.59 9.50 -7.54
C ALA A 40 -12.49 8.98 -8.98
N LYS A 41 -12.58 9.89 -9.97
CA LYS A 41 -12.38 9.55 -11.37
C LYS A 41 -10.91 9.16 -11.57
N ALA A 42 -10.70 8.10 -12.39
CA ALA A 42 -9.37 7.83 -12.92
C ALA A 42 -8.91 9.06 -13.72
N GLU A 43 -7.73 9.56 -13.40
CA GLU A 43 -7.14 10.73 -14.05
C GLU A 43 -6.01 10.28 -14.97
N ALA A 44 -6.09 10.66 -16.24
CA ALA A 44 -4.97 10.48 -17.15
C ALA A 44 -3.87 11.49 -16.78
N VAL A 45 -2.65 10.99 -16.61
CA VAL A 45 -1.48 11.84 -16.34
C VAL A 45 -0.59 11.89 -17.58
N PRO A 46 0.03 13.05 -17.92
CA PRO A 46 0.94 13.15 -19.04
C PRO A 46 2.10 12.17 -18.91
N ALA A 47 2.48 11.53 -20.02
CA ALA A 47 3.71 10.75 -20.11
C ALA A 47 4.90 11.73 -20.19
N SER A 48 5.63 11.89 -19.07
CA SER A 48 6.81 12.73 -18.98
C SER A 48 7.92 12.00 -18.23
N GLY A 49 9.16 12.48 -18.38
CA GLY A 49 10.34 11.84 -17.77
C GLY A 49 10.81 10.62 -18.56
N THR A 50 11.43 9.67 -17.86
CA THR A 50 11.93 8.43 -18.43
C THR A 50 11.22 7.21 -17.83
N MET A 51 11.09 6.16 -18.63
CA MET A 51 10.52 4.89 -18.23
C MET A 51 11.49 3.77 -18.57
N GLU A 52 11.89 3.00 -17.57
CA GLU A 52 12.66 1.78 -17.70
C GLU A 52 11.72 0.60 -17.43
N VAL A 53 11.70 -0.37 -18.34
CA VAL A 53 10.82 -1.55 -18.27
C VAL A 53 11.70 -2.79 -18.22
N LEU A 54 11.48 -3.67 -17.24
CA LEU A 54 12.24 -4.90 -17.05
C LEU A 54 11.28 -6.08 -16.94
N PHE A 55 11.71 -7.21 -17.51
CA PHE A 55 10.96 -8.47 -17.47
C PHE A 55 11.83 -9.59 -16.90
N THR A 56 11.38 -10.21 -15.80
CA THR A 56 12.09 -11.37 -15.25
C THR A 56 11.61 -12.67 -15.91
N PRO A 57 12.47 -13.69 -15.95
CA PRO A 57 13.79 -13.80 -15.33
C PRO A 57 14.95 -13.23 -16.18
N TRP A 58 14.68 -12.61 -17.34
CA TRP A 58 15.72 -12.20 -18.29
C TRP A 58 16.47 -10.95 -17.89
N ASP A 59 15.76 -9.98 -17.29
CA ASP A 59 16.35 -8.71 -16.86
C ASP A 59 16.66 -8.71 -15.35
N ASP A 60 17.68 -7.97 -14.94
CA ASP A 60 18.09 -7.78 -13.54
C ASP A 60 17.20 -6.74 -12.84
N ALA A 61 15.95 -7.12 -12.54
CA ALA A 61 14.99 -6.24 -11.87
C ALA A 61 15.39 -5.97 -10.41
N GLU A 62 15.89 -6.97 -9.67
CA GLU A 62 16.38 -6.79 -8.29
C GLU A 62 17.53 -5.79 -8.23
N GLY A 63 18.53 -5.95 -9.10
CA GLY A 63 19.66 -5.02 -9.16
C GLY A 63 19.23 -3.62 -9.59
N ALA A 64 18.24 -3.47 -10.49
CA ALA A 64 17.70 -2.16 -10.87
C ALA A 64 17.03 -1.46 -9.68
N ILE A 65 16.28 -2.17 -8.83
CA ILE A 65 15.70 -1.65 -7.58
C ILE A 65 16.83 -1.23 -6.64
N VAL A 66 17.82 -2.09 -6.38
CA VAL A 66 18.95 -1.81 -5.50
C VAL A 66 19.72 -0.56 -5.95
N ARG A 67 20.00 -0.45 -7.25
CA ARG A 67 20.64 0.75 -7.83
C ARG A 67 19.80 2.03 -7.67
N ALA A 68 18.46 1.90 -7.76
CA ALA A 68 17.57 3.03 -7.53
C ALA A 68 17.57 3.47 -6.06
N LEU A 69 17.49 2.52 -5.11
CA LEU A 69 17.56 2.77 -3.66
C LEU A 69 18.91 3.39 -3.24
N ALA A 70 20.01 2.96 -3.86
CA ALA A 70 21.33 3.51 -3.60
C ALA A 70 21.45 5.01 -3.98
N LYS A 71 20.62 5.49 -4.92
CA LYS A 71 20.58 6.89 -5.37
C LYS A 71 19.61 7.77 -4.57
N ALA A 72 18.82 7.20 -3.66
CA ALA A 72 17.88 7.94 -2.81
C ALA A 72 18.62 8.96 -1.94
N ARG A 73 18.08 10.18 -1.85
CA ARG A 73 18.66 11.31 -1.12
C ARG A 73 17.81 11.75 0.07
N HIS A 74 16.47 11.71 -0.03
CA HIS A 74 15.58 12.30 0.94
C HIS A 74 14.60 11.29 1.52
N SER A 75 13.91 10.52 0.67
CA SER A 75 12.86 9.62 1.15
C SER A 75 12.66 8.38 0.28
N ILE A 76 12.29 7.28 0.94
CA ILE A 76 11.82 6.04 0.32
C ILE A 76 10.54 5.62 1.02
N HIS A 77 9.44 5.52 0.24
CA HIS A 77 8.19 4.98 0.74
C HIS A 77 7.90 3.66 0.02
N VAL A 78 7.82 2.59 0.78
CA VAL A 78 7.58 1.23 0.27
C VAL A 78 6.14 0.82 0.56
N GLN A 79 5.49 0.15 -0.39
CA GLN A 79 4.26 -0.60 -0.18
C GLN A 79 4.46 -2.00 -0.74
N ALA A 80 4.56 -3.00 0.14
CA ALA A 80 5.01 -4.34 -0.22
C ALA A 80 3.99 -5.40 0.18
N TYR A 81 3.52 -6.16 -0.80
CA TYR A 81 2.82 -7.42 -0.53
C TYR A 81 3.80 -8.43 0.05
N LEU A 82 4.93 -8.69 -0.64
CA LEU A 82 6.03 -9.54 -0.16
C LEU A 82 7.36 -8.77 -0.21
N LEU A 83 8.12 -8.83 0.87
CA LEU A 83 9.47 -8.31 0.95
C LEU A 83 10.36 -9.34 1.66
N THR A 84 10.94 -10.26 0.89
CA THR A 84 11.84 -11.33 1.36
C THR A 84 13.25 -11.23 0.76
N SER A 85 13.45 -10.38 -0.25
CA SER A 85 14.76 -10.15 -0.88
C SER A 85 15.72 -9.51 0.13
N ARG A 86 16.82 -10.21 0.45
CA ARG A 86 17.90 -9.67 1.29
C ARG A 86 18.63 -8.50 0.63
N PRO A 87 18.99 -8.54 -0.68
CA PRO A 87 19.60 -7.40 -1.34
C PRO A 87 18.77 -6.11 -1.24
N ILE A 88 17.44 -6.21 -1.44
CA ILE A 88 16.54 -5.05 -1.30
C ILE A 88 16.45 -4.61 0.17
N GLY A 89 16.33 -5.55 1.11
CA GLY A 89 16.32 -5.25 2.55
C GLY A 89 17.59 -4.50 2.99
N ASN A 90 18.77 -4.98 2.58
CA ASN A 90 20.04 -4.34 2.86
C ASN A 90 20.13 -2.93 2.24
N ALA A 91 19.68 -2.76 1.00
CA ALA A 91 19.66 -1.45 0.35
C ALA A 91 18.77 -0.43 1.07
N LEU A 92 17.66 -0.87 1.70
CA LEU A 92 16.81 -0.02 2.56
C LEU A 92 17.52 0.36 3.87
N LEU A 93 18.26 -0.58 4.49
CA LEU A 93 19.09 -0.32 5.68
C LEU A 93 20.21 0.68 5.35
N ASP A 94 20.90 0.49 4.23
CA ASP A 94 21.96 1.38 3.78
C ASP A 94 21.43 2.80 3.48
N ALA A 95 20.25 2.91 2.87
CA ALA A 95 19.60 4.19 2.64
C ALA A 95 19.31 4.91 3.96
N ARG A 96 18.74 4.18 4.96
CA ARG A 96 18.53 4.72 6.30
C ARG A 96 19.83 5.17 6.97
N ALA A 97 20.90 4.37 6.86
CA ALA A 97 22.21 4.72 7.41
C ALA A 97 22.81 6.00 6.80
N ARG A 98 22.46 6.30 5.53
CA ARG A 98 22.78 7.57 4.88
C ARG A 98 21.91 8.75 5.32
N GLY A 99 20.91 8.54 6.18
CA GLY A 99 19.98 9.58 6.65
C GLY A 99 18.73 9.74 5.80
N VAL A 100 18.48 8.85 4.82
CA VAL A 100 17.25 8.84 4.03
C VAL A 100 16.07 8.40 4.91
N VAL A 101 14.96 9.11 4.84
CA VAL A 101 13.71 8.72 5.52
C VAL A 101 13.13 7.50 4.81
N VAL A 102 13.10 6.35 5.47
CA VAL A 102 12.53 5.11 4.94
C VAL A 102 11.28 4.76 5.72
N GLU A 103 10.16 4.53 5.02
CA GLU A 103 8.88 4.13 5.60
C GLU A 103 8.27 2.97 4.80
N ILE A 104 7.66 2.00 5.50
CA ILE A 104 7.15 0.77 4.87
C ILE A 104 5.70 0.50 5.25
N LEU A 105 4.87 0.25 4.25
CA LEU A 105 3.56 -0.40 4.36
C LEU A 105 3.71 -1.87 3.94
N ALA A 106 3.22 -2.79 4.76
CA ALA A 106 3.27 -4.23 4.48
C ALA A 106 1.90 -4.88 4.65
N ASP A 107 1.65 -5.93 3.90
CA ASP A 107 0.46 -6.77 4.07
C ASP A 107 0.49 -7.51 5.41
N TYR A 108 -0.61 -7.41 6.18
CA TYR A 108 -0.70 -8.03 7.50
C TYR A 108 -0.72 -9.57 7.44
N ALA A 109 -1.50 -10.13 6.52
CA ALA A 109 -1.72 -11.58 6.48
C ALA A 109 -0.44 -12.33 6.13
N LEU A 110 0.36 -11.77 5.22
CA LEU A 110 1.63 -12.37 4.81
C LEU A 110 2.72 -12.23 5.86
N LEU A 111 2.73 -11.15 6.63
CA LEU A 111 3.68 -11.02 7.73
C LEU A 111 3.41 -12.08 8.81
N LYS A 112 2.13 -12.32 9.11
CA LYS A 112 1.73 -13.32 10.12
C LYS A 112 2.05 -14.76 9.70
N ASN A 113 1.92 -15.08 8.41
CA ASN A 113 2.00 -16.44 7.87
C ASN A 113 3.27 -16.69 7.04
N GLY A 114 4.05 -15.64 6.73
CA GLY A 114 5.21 -15.73 5.83
C GLY A 114 6.52 -15.92 6.57
N GLN A 115 7.30 -16.93 6.13
CA GLN A 115 8.68 -17.12 6.56
C GLN A 115 9.61 -16.21 5.75
N ASN A 116 10.76 -15.84 6.34
CA ASN A 116 11.84 -15.07 5.70
C ASN A 116 11.51 -13.61 5.33
N SER A 117 10.46 -13.01 5.92
CA SER A 117 10.18 -11.58 5.73
C SER A 117 11.33 -10.71 6.25
N GLN A 118 11.71 -9.68 5.49
CA GLN A 118 12.69 -8.68 5.93
C GLN A 118 12.07 -7.65 6.89
N ILE A 119 10.75 -7.60 7.02
CA ILE A 119 10.03 -6.61 7.84
C ILE A 119 10.49 -6.59 9.30
N PRO A 120 10.64 -7.74 10.00
CA PRO A 120 11.11 -7.72 11.39
C PRO A 120 12.51 -7.10 11.54
N GLN A 121 13.44 -7.46 10.64
CA GLN A 121 14.81 -6.93 10.66
C GLN A 121 14.82 -5.41 10.37
N LEU A 122 14.04 -4.95 9.40
CA LEU A 122 13.93 -3.54 9.03
C LEU A 122 13.33 -2.72 10.18
N ALA A 123 12.29 -3.23 10.83
CA ALA A 123 11.66 -2.59 11.98
C ALA A 123 12.63 -2.56 13.20
N ALA A 124 13.33 -3.65 13.48
CA ALA A 124 14.35 -3.72 14.55
C ALA A 124 15.49 -2.71 14.32
N ALA A 125 15.85 -2.44 13.07
CA ALA A 125 16.78 -1.37 12.70
C ALA A 125 16.17 0.03 12.83
N GLY A 126 14.91 0.17 13.29
CA GLY A 126 14.20 1.42 13.52
C GLY A 126 13.61 2.05 12.27
N ILE A 127 13.40 1.31 11.17
CA ILE A 127 12.58 1.76 10.06
C ILE A 127 11.12 1.68 10.46
N PRO A 128 10.34 2.77 10.39
CA PRO A 128 8.91 2.74 10.67
C PRO A 128 8.18 1.82 9.68
N VAL A 129 7.41 0.87 10.22
CA VAL A 129 6.60 -0.08 9.45
C VAL A 129 5.15 0.01 9.91
N TRP A 130 4.22 -0.07 8.98
CA TRP A 130 2.79 -0.18 9.24
C TRP A 130 2.19 -1.35 8.48
N LEU A 131 1.17 -1.96 9.07
CA LEU A 131 0.49 -3.12 8.54
C LEU A 131 -0.87 -2.72 7.97
N GLU A 132 -1.11 -3.11 6.74
CA GLU A 132 -2.39 -2.93 6.06
C GLU A 132 -3.34 -4.06 6.46
N THR A 133 -4.28 -3.76 7.36
CA THR A 133 -5.23 -4.72 7.95
C THR A 133 -6.65 -4.61 7.40
N ARG A 134 -6.96 -3.56 6.62
CA ARG A 134 -8.31 -3.28 6.12
C ARG A 134 -8.68 -4.02 4.85
N TYR A 135 -7.71 -4.55 4.14
CA TYR A 135 -7.91 -5.23 2.87
C TYR A 135 -7.78 -6.74 3.07
N ALA A 136 -8.55 -7.51 2.29
CA ALA A 136 -8.36 -8.97 2.25
C ALA A 136 -6.93 -9.33 1.82
N VAL A 137 -6.38 -8.54 0.89
CA VAL A 137 -4.99 -8.62 0.42
C VAL A 137 -4.51 -7.21 0.04
N ALA A 138 -3.45 -6.72 0.66
CA ALA A 138 -2.77 -5.49 0.25
C ALA A 138 -1.71 -5.80 -0.81
N HIS A 139 -2.14 -6.04 -2.06
CA HIS A 139 -1.33 -6.66 -3.12
C HIS A 139 -0.42 -5.69 -3.90
N ASN A 140 -0.13 -4.52 -3.37
CA ASN A 140 0.73 -3.54 -4.03
C ASN A 140 2.22 -3.92 -3.96
N LYS A 141 2.97 -3.55 -5.00
CA LYS A 141 4.42 -3.64 -5.11
C LYS A 141 4.90 -2.29 -5.64
N ILE A 142 5.14 -1.36 -4.70
CA ILE A 142 5.43 0.03 -5.01
C ILE A 142 6.63 0.49 -4.18
N MET A 143 7.54 1.22 -4.81
CA MET A 143 8.52 2.05 -4.12
C MET A 143 8.51 3.45 -4.71
N LEU A 144 8.48 4.44 -3.84
CA LEU A 144 8.56 5.85 -4.17
C LEU A 144 9.88 6.37 -3.64
N ILE A 145 10.74 6.84 -4.52
CA ILE A 145 12.06 7.37 -4.17
C ILE A 145 12.05 8.84 -4.46
N ASP A 146 12.32 9.67 -3.44
CA ASP A 146 12.38 11.14 -3.55
C ASP A 146 11.17 11.72 -4.30
N ALA A 147 9.94 11.21 -3.98
CA ALA A 147 8.74 11.46 -4.77
C ALA A 147 8.27 12.93 -4.78
N THR A 148 8.88 13.79 -3.96
CA THR A 148 8.66 15.24 -3.95
C THR A 148 9.64 16.00 -4.86
N ASP A 149 10.69 15.34 -5.31
CA ASP A 149 11.74 15.93 -6.13
C ASP A 149 11.40 15.88 -7.63
N ALA A 150 12.06 16.72 -8.42
CA ALA A 150 11.84 16.77 -9.85
C ALA A 150 12.24 15.46 -10.56
N ASP A 151 13.30 14.83 -10.08
CA ASP A 151 13.90 13.59 -10.61
C ASP A 151 13.52 12.33 -9.79
N GLY A 152 12.56 12.43 -8.88
CA GLY A 152 12.08 11.33 -8.08
C GLY A 152 11.56 10.17 -8.93
N ALA A 153 11.47 8.97 -8.33
CA ALA A 153 11.08 7.77 -9.03
C ALA A 153 9.85 7.08 -8.42
N VAL A 154 9.06 6.46 -9.29
CA VAL A 154 8.01 5.49 -8.96
C VAL A 154 8.44 4.15 -9.53
N ILE A 155 8.54 3.13 -8.68
CA ILE A 155 8.77 1.74 -9.06
C ILE A 155 7.48 0.98 -8.82
N THR A 156 6.99 0.25 -9.82
CA THR A 156 5.76 -0.54 -9.74
C THR A 156 5.76 -1.68 -10.76
N GLY A 157 4.80 -2.60 -10.65
CA GLY A 157 4.64 -3.74 -11.56
C GLY A 157 4.05 -4.94 -10.87
N SER A 158 4.18 -6.12 -11.48
CA SER A 158 3.79 -7.37 -10.85
C SER A 158 4.87 -7.93 -9.90
N TYR A 159 6.10 -7.43 -10.02
CA TYR A 159 7.30 -7.93 -9.34
C TYR A 159 7.20 -7.79 -7.82
N ASN A 160 7.02 -8.92 -7.09
CA ASN A 160 7.19 -8.94 -5.65
C ASN A 160 8.68 -8.78 -5.29
N PHE A 161 8.97 -8.14 -4.17
CA PHE A 161 10.36 -7.92 -3.73
C PHE A 161 10.96 -9.20 -3.12
N THR A 162 11.10 -10.24 -3.97
CA THR A 162 11.51 -11.59 -3.57
C THR A 162 12.49 -12.19 -4.56
N TRP A 163 13.31 -13.13 -4.10
CA TRP A 163 14.18 -13.91 -4.99
C TRP A 163 13.39 -14.69 -6.06
N SER A 164 12.22 -15.25 -5.69
CA SER A 164 11.41 -15.99 -6.66
C SER A 164 10.91 -15.13 -7.80
N ALA A 165 10.59 -13.85 -7.54
CA ALA A 165 10.21 -12.90 -8.57
C ALA A 165 11.36 -12.64 -9.56
N GLN A 166 12.61 -12.62 -9.07
CA GLN A 166 13.78 -12.45 -9.94
C GLN A 166 14.11 -13.70 -10.74
N ALA A 167 14.10 -14.89 -10.09
CA ALA A 167 14.75 -16.06 -10.64
C ALA A 167 13.81 -17.11 -11.23
N ARG A 168 12.50 -17.06 -10.91
CA ARG A 168 11.56 -18.16 -11.23
C ARG A 168 10.27 -17.70 -11.90
N ASN A 169 9.82 -16.48 -11.63
CA ASN A 169 8.55 -15.99 -12.13
C ASN A 169 8.73 -15.19 -13.43
N ALA A 170 7.67 -15.13 -14.22
CA ALA A 170 7.52 -14.14 -15.28
C ALA A 170 6.85 -12.90 -14.69
N GLU A 171 7.62 -11.85 -14.43
CA GLU A 171 7.15 -10.60 -13.86
C GLU A 171 7.53 -9.40 -14.72
N ASN A 172 6.89 -8.27 -14.47
CA ASN A 172 7.29 -6.98 -15.02
C ASN A 172 7.60 -5.99 -13.90
N LEU A 173 8.54 -5.10 -14.18
CA LEU A 173 8.89 -3.96 -13.33
C LEU A 173 8.99 -2.71 -14.18
N LEU A 174 8.36 -1.63 -13.73
CA LEU A 174 8.50 -0.30 -14.29
C LEU A 174 9.20 0.61 -13.30
N ILE A 175 10.16 1.40 -13.79
CA ILE A 175 10.80 2.50 -13.04
C ILE A 175 10.56 3.79 -13.82
N LEU A 176 9.65 4.63 -13.32
CA LEU A 176 9.32 5.93 -13.89
C LEU A 176 10.09 7.02 -13.15
N ARG A 177 10.86 7.84 -13.86
CA ARG A 177 11.63 8.94 -13.26
C ARG A 177 11.21 10.29 -13.85
N GLY A 178 11.17 11.34 -13.01
CA GLY A 178 10.88 12.70 -13.47
C GLY A 178 9.44 12.93 -13.92
N ASN A 179 8.48 12.05 -13.56
CA ASN A 179 7.06 12.26 -13.83
C ASN A 179 6.37 12.77 -12.56
N ARG A 180 6.41 14.07 -12.31
CA ARG A 180 5.84 14.69 -11.09
C ARG A 180 4.34 14.44 -10.89
N PRO A 181 3.46 14.47 -11.91
CA PRO A 181 2.06 14.10 -11.74
C PRO A 181 1.91 12.67 -11.21
N MET A 182 2.64 11.72 -11.77
CA MET A 182 2.62 10.31 -11.33
C MET A 182 3.15 10.16 -9.91
N GLN A 183 4.29 10.78 -9.60
CA GLN A 183 4.88 10.78 -8.25
C GLN A 183 3.88 11.28 -7.21
N ARG A 184 3.23 12.44 -7.45
CA ARG A 184 2.21 12.99 -6.54
C ARG A 184 1.03 12.06 -6.35
N ARG A 185 0.53 11.44 -7.44
CA ARG A 185 -0.60 10.53 -7.39
C ARG A 185 -0.29 9.28 -6.56
N TYR A 186 0.86 8.66 -6.78
CA TYR A 186 1.31 7.50 -6.01
C TYR A 186 1.59 7.85 -4.54
N LEU A 187 2.23 8.98 -4.26
CA LEU A 187 2.50 9.44 -2.89
C LEU A 187 1.20 9.75 -2.14
N SER A 188 0.22 10.38 -2.81
CA SER A 188 -1.10 10.62 -2.23
C SER A 188 -1.83 9.31 -1.90
N ASN A 189 -1.74 8.31 -2.77
CA ASN A 189 -2.28 6.98 -2.52
C ASN A 189 -1.57 6.29 -1.35
N TRP A 190 -0.24 6.31 -1.32
CA TRP A 190 0.55 5.74 -0.23
C TRP A 190 0.18 6.37 1.12
N ARG A 191 0.06 7.70 1.18
CA ARG A 191 -0.35 8.43 2.40
C ARG A 191 -1.75 8.04 2.88
N ARG A 192 -2.70 7.82 1.96
CA ARG A 192 -4.04 7.34 2.30
C ARG A 192 -3.99 5.96 2.95
N HIS A 193 -3.28 5.01 2.35
CA HIS A 193 -3.06 3.69 2.92
C HIS A 193 -2.38 3.77 4.28
N ARG A 194 -1.35 4.62 4.40
CA ARG A 194 -0.62 4.85 5.65
C ARG A 194 -1.52 5.36 6.78
N ALA A 195 -2.46 6.26 6.48
CA ALA A 195 -3.40 6.81 7.46
C ALA A 195 -4.38 5.75 8.00
N GLU A 196 -4.62 4.67 7.26
CA GLU A 196 -5.52 3.58 7.61
C GLU A 196 -4.81 2.36 8.19
N ALA A 197 -3.48 2.29 8.08
CA ALA A 197 -2.65 1.18 8.51
C ALA A 197 -2.32 1.25 10.01
N GLN A 198 -2.03 0.10 10.60
CA GLN A 198 -1.66 -0.03 12.00
C GLN A 198 -0.13 -0.08 12.16
N PRO A 199 0.45 0.60 13.17
CA PRO A 199 1.87 0.49 13.44
C PRO A 199 2.27 -0.98 13.68
N TYR A 200 3.37 -1.41 13.06
CA TYR A 200 3.99 -2.69 13.39
C TYR A 200 4.78 -2.55 14.70
N ALA A 201 4.34 -3.26 15.75
CA ALA A 201 5.12 -3.44 16.94
C ALA A 201 6.02 -4.68 16.77
N ALA A 202 7.32 -4.48 16.65
CA ALA A 202 8.26 -5.60 16.69
C ALA A 202 8.03 -6.36 18.01
N GLN A 203 7.74 -7.65 17.92
CA GLN A 203 7.72 -8.47 19.15
C GLN A 203 9.13 -8.49 19.71
N PRO A 204 9.31 -8.29 21.04
CA PRO A 204 10.62 -8.47 21.64
C PRO A 204 11.08 -9.90 21.36
N THR A 205 12.19 -10.05 20.68
CA THR A 205 12.88 -11.34 20.56
C THR A 205 13.43 -11.69 21.93
N ASN A 206 13.18 -12.91 22.38
CA ASN A 206 13.84 -13.44 23.57
C ASN A 206 15.35 -13.34 23.39
N ALA A 207 16.12 -13.26 24.50
CA ALA A 207 17.58 -13.13 24.48
C ALA A 207 18.30 -14.28 23.75
N ASP A 208 17.60 -15.39 23.48
CA ASP A 208 18.06 -16.56 22.71
C ASP A 208 17.68 -16.53 21.21
N GLY A 209 17.05 -15.44 20.72
CA GLY A 209 16.66 -15.29 19.31
C GLY A 209 15.41 -16.07 18.91
N THR A 210 14.67 -16.66 19.85
CA THR A 210 13.39 -17.35 19.60
C THR A 210 12.23 -16.39 19.77
N SER A 211 11.23 -16.48 18.88
CA SER A 211 9.93 -15.81 19.07
C SER A 211 9.10 -16.60 20.11
N PRO A 212 8.30 -15.90 20.94
CA PRO A 212 7.42 -16.54 21.93
C PRO A 212 6.36 -17.42 21.31
#